data_8786e944118279c90b9ba26cc0aa2aa8
#
_entry.id   8786e944118279c90b9ba26cc0aa2aa8
#
_cell.length_a   1.000
_cell.length_b   1.000
_cell.length_c   1.000
_cell.angle_alpha   90.00
_cell.angle_beta   90.00
_cell.angle_gamma   90.00
#
_symmetry.space_group_name_H-M   'P 1'
#
loop_
_entity.id
_entity.type
_entity.pdbx_description
1 polymer ?
#
loop_
_entity_poly.entity_id
_entity_poly.type
_entity_poly.pdbx_seq_one_letter_code
_entity_poly.pdbx_strand_id
1 'polypeptide(L)'
;HRFVFRDPVPGLFHALQRGRGVRHVVHYGNDHSISEHTLRGFYRARLGGHLHRYSAPNFAPAASRLPFALPVPLGLNSNAQGAMRRLLRENAELHVSVQHRRPQLLCCCMKPWKHRLRVVRTLQRNGFQCELNETHPWQETMELYLRHRFVLAIWGNGHNDFRVWEALSAGAVPVVQHFDEQNQLFDGLPVVRVRDWSALTPALLEREWQFIQEGVQRGSISWTKLFLPYWFHEHTA
;
A
#
# COMPACT_ATOMS: atom_id res chain seq x y z
N HIS A 1 -3.71 -3.91 26.71
CA HIS A 1 -3.06 -2.64 26.43
C HIS A 1 -2.43 -2.69 25.03
N ARG A 2 -2.58 -1.62 24.24
CA ARG A 2 -2.02 -1.45 22.91
C ARG A 2 -0.91 -0.41 22.97
N PHE A 3 0.19 -0.66 22.28
CA PHE A 3 1.23 0.33 22.04
C PHE A 3 1.34 0.58 20.54
N VAL A 4 1.42 1.85 20.18
CA VAL A 4 1.56 2.31 18.80
C VAL A 4 2.90 3.02 18.70
N PHE A 5 3.78 2.56 17.81
CA PHE A 5 5.12 3.11 17.65
C PHE A 5 5.36 3.54 16.21
N ARG A 6 6.05 4.66 16.03
CA ARG A 6 6.38 5.21 14.72
C ARG A 6 7.66 4.61 14.13
N ASP A 7 8.59 4.21 14.99
CA ASP A 7 9.87 3.56 14.63
C ASP A 7 10.24 2.51 15.68
N PRO A 8 11.11 1.52 15.36
CA PRO A 8 11.58 0.58 16.37
C PRO A 8 12.31 1.34 17.47
N VAL A 9 11.60 1.58 18.56
CA VAL A 9 12.13 2.33 19.70
C VAL A 9 13.14 1.44 20.41
N PRO A 10 14.42 1.88 20.56
CA PRO A 10 15.34 1.22 21.45
C PRO A 10 14.69 1.14 22.85
N GLY A 11 14.54 -0.04 23.38
CA GLY A 11 13.87 -0.24 24.67
C GLY A 11 12.43 -0.75 24.60
N LEU A 12 11.80 -0.82 23.40
CA LEU A 12 10.49 -1.43 23.23
C LEU A 12 10.46 -2.87 23.78
N PHE A 13 11.52 -3.64 23.54
CA PHE A 13 11.67 -4.99 24.11
C PHE A 13 11.69 -4.99 25.63
N HIS A 14 12.38 -4.03 26.26
CA HIS A 14 12.39 -3.87 27.71
C HIS A 14 11.02 -3.45 28.25
N ALA A 15 10.31 -2.57 27.52
CA ALA A 15 8.93 -2.19 27.89
C ALA A 15 7.97 -3.39 27.77
N LEU A 16 8.10 -4.21 26.72
CA LEU A 16 7.31 -5.42 26.52
C LEU A 16 7.61 -6.51 27.58
N GLN A 17 8.88 -6.64 27.98
CA GLN A 17 9.29 -7.59 29.03
C GLN A 17 8.81 -7.17 30.43
N ARG A 18 8.71 -5.86 30.70
CA ARG A 18 8.24 -5.29 31.98
C ARG A 18 6.74 -5.05 32.01
N GLY A 19 6.11 -4.87 30.86
CA GLY A 19 4.71 -4.53 30.72
C GLY A 19 3.81 -5.76 30.79
N ARG A 20 3.29 -6.07 31.97
CA ARG A 20 2.19 -7.03 32.08
C ARG A 20 1.00 -6.54 31.25
N GLY A 21 0.60 -7.29 30.21
CA GLY A 21 -0.63 -7.06 29.47
C GLY A 21 -0.53 -6.38 28.11
N VAL A 22 0.67 -6.21 27.51
CA VAL A 22 0.79 -5.82 26.09
C VAL A 22 0.46 -7.02 25.22
N ARG A 23 -0.66 -6.93 24.48
CA ARG A 23 -1.11 -8.03 23.63
C ARG A 23 -0.90 -7.74 22.15
N HIS A 24 -0.85 -6.48 21.76
CA HIS A 24 -0.74 -6.06 20.38
C HIS A 24 0.20 -4.87 20.22
N VAL A 25 1.15 -5.00 19.31
CA VAL A 25 2.05 -3.92 18.88
C VAL A 25 1.70 -3.52 17.45
N VAL A 26 1.48 -2.24 17.24
CA VAL A 26 1.28 -1.67 15.89
C VAL A 26 2.45 -0.75 15.59
N HIS A 27 3.23 -1.12 14.59
CA HIS A 27 4.32 -0.31 14.05
C HIS A 27 3.82 0.39 12.78
N TYR A 28 3.97 1.70 12.66
CA TYR A 28 3.53 2.47 11.51
C TYR A 28 4.52 3.59 11.15
N GLY A 29 4.34 4.17 9.96
CA GLY A 29 5.07 5.37 9.54
C GLY A 29 6.46 5.13 8.95
N ASN A 30 6.84 3.87 8.72
CA ASN A 30 8.09 3.51 8.05
C ASN A 30 7.81 2.54 6.91
N ASP A 31 8.39 2.79 5.73
CA ASP A 31 8.27 1.96 4.54
C ASP A 31 9.35 0.86 4.43
N HIS A 32 10.28 0.79 5.39
CA HIS A 32 11.27 -0.27 5.44
C HIS A 32 10.68 -1.60 5.90
N SER A 33 11.19 -2.69 5.33
CA SER A 33 10.78 -4.04 5.74
C SER A 33 11.34 -4.41 7.11
N ILE A 34 10.49 -4.92 7.97
CA ILE A 34 10.87 -5.48 9.27
C ILE A 34 11.67 -6.76 9.04
N SER A 35 12.92 -6.78 9.46
CA SER A 35 13.83 -7.91 9.32
C SER A 35 13.49 -9.06 10.28
N GLU A 36 13.90 -10.26 9.93
CA GLU A 36 13.80 -11.43 10.82
C GLU A 36 14.54 -11.21 12.15
N HIS A 37 15.66 -10.51 12.12
CA HIS A 37 16.41 -10.17 13.34
C HIS A 37 15.58 -9.34 14.32
N THR A 38 14.91 -8.30 13.81
CA THR A 38 13.98 -7.48 14.61
C THR A 38 12.86 -8.33 15.19
N LEU A 39 12.30 -9.25 14.40
CA LEU A 39 11.20 -10.10 14.82
C LEU A 39 11.61 -11.20 15.81
N ARG A 40 12.86 -11.67 15.80
CA ARG A 40 13.35 -12.63 16.81
C ARG A 40 13.15 -12.14 18.24
N GLY A 41 13.36 -10.86 18.49
CA GLY A 41 13.07 -10.25 19.79
C GLY A 41 11.58 -10.28 20.12
N PHE A 42 10.72 -9.97 19.17
CA PHE A 42 9.27 -10.07 19.31
C PHE A 42 8.79 -11.51 19.46
N TYR A 43 9.41 -12.44 18.75
CA TYR A 43 9.13 -13.87 18.88
C TYR A 43 9.44 -14.39 20.29
N ARG A 44 10.55 -13.96 20.88
CA ARG A 44 10.89 -14.28 22.28
C ARG A 44 9.85 -13.72 23.27
N ALA A 45 9.41 -12.47 23.04
CA ALA A 45 8.36 -11.86 23.85
C ALA A 45 7.03 -12.63 23.74
N ARG A 46 6.69 -13.16 22.54
CA ARG A 46 5.51 -13.99 22.36
C ARG A 46 5.60 -15.34 23.08
N LEU A 47 6.75 -16.01 23.01
CA LEU A 47 6.95 -17.28 23.72
C LEU A 47 6.82 -17.12 25.23
N GLY A 48 7.11 -15.92 25.76
CA GLY A 48 6.83 -15.54 27.15
C GLY A 48 5.34 -15.25 27.46
N GLY A 49 4.43 -15.43 26.49
CA GLY A 49 2.99 -15.19 26.67
C GLY A 49 2.55 -13.73 26.68
N HIS A 50 3.47 -12.81 26.36
CA HIS A 50 3.22 -11.37 26.50
C HIS A 50 2.68 -10.71 25.23
N LEU A 51 3.07 -11.18 24.03
CA LEU A 51 2.68 -10.59 22.76
C LEU A 51 1.84 -11.56 21.92
N HIS A 52 0.63 -11.16 21.54
CA HIS A 52 -0.25 -11.96 20.71
C HIS A 52 -0.18 -11.57 19.22
N ARG A 53 -0.02 -10.29 18.91
CA ARG A 53 -0.02 -9.77 17.53
C ARG A 53 1.01 -8.67 17.36
N TYR A 54 1.67 -8.68 16.20
CA TYR A 54 2.55 -7.60 15.72
C TYR A 54 2.12 -7.16 14.34
N SER A 55 1.74 -5.91 14.21
CA SER A 55 1.31 -5.31 12.95
C SER A 55 2.33 -4.32 12.43
N ALA A 56 2.70 -4.45 11.16
CA ALA A 56 3.59 -3.51 10.48
C ALA A 56 3.26 -3.40 9.00
N PRO A 57 3.62 -2.28 8.34
CA PRO A 57 3.37 -2.10 6.92
C PRO A 57 4.13 -3.09 6.04
N ASN A 58 5.38 -3.37 6.38
CA ASN A 58 6.25 -4.23 5.60
C ASN A 58 6.96 -5.26 6.48
N PHE A 59 6.93 -6.51 6.02
CA PHE A 59 7.69 -7.60 6.60
C PHE A 59 8.65 -8.19 5.57
N ALA A 60 9.83 -8.63 6.00
CA ALA A 60 10.64 -9.53 5.20
C ALA A 60 9.89 -10.86 4.99
N PRO A 61 10.10 -11.58 3.88
CA PRO A 61 9.32 -12.80 3.55
C PRO A 61 9.28 -13.86 4.65
N ALA A 62 10.41 -14.08 5.35
CA ALA A 62 10.46 -15.01 6.48
C ALA A 62 9.61 -14.53 7.67
N ALA A 63 9.54 -13.23 7.87
CA ALA A 63 8.83 -12.58 8.95
C ALA A 63 7.32 -12.57 8.74
N SER A 64 6.86 -12.40 7.49
CA SER A 64 5.43 -12.39 7.14
C SER A 64 4.74 -13.75 7.38
N ARG A 65 5.50 -14.83 7.44
CA ARG A 65 5.01 -16.20 7.71
C ARG A 65 4.74 -16.49 9.17
N LEU A 66 5.11 -15.58 10.06
CA LEU A 66 4.87 -15.77 11.49
C LEU A 66 3.38 -15.56 11.80
N PRO A 67 2.72 -16.45 12.52
CA PRO A 67 1.28 -16.43 12.72
C PRO A 67 0.76 -15.22 13.50
N PHE A 68 1.66 -14.45 14.12
CA PHE A 68 1.35 -13.22 14.83
C PHE A 68 1.72 -11.95 14.05
N ALA A 69 2.34 -12.08 12.87
CA ALA A 69 2.69 -10.96 12.02
C ALA A 69 1.50 -10.61 11.12
N LEU A 70 0.99 -9.41 11.24
CA LEU A 70 -0.17 -8.94 10.50
C LEU A 70 0.20 -7.72 9.65
N PRO A 71 0.11 -7.79 8.32
CA PRO A 71 0.35 -6.63 7.47
C PRO A 71 -0.74 -5.58 7.69
N VAL A 72 -0.33 -4.32 7.75
CA VAL A 72 -1.25 -3.17 7.81
C VAL A 72 -0.91 -2.17 6.70
N PRO A 73 -1.86 -1.33 6.26
CA PRO A 73 -1.57 -0.25 5.32
C PRO A 73 -0.43 0.63 5.81
N LEU A 74 0.47 1.01 4.90
CA LEU A 74 1.42 2.08 5.17
C LEU A 74 0.69 3.44 5.30
N GLY A 75 -0.42 3.56 4.59
CA GLY A 75 -1.26 4.75 4.58
C GLY A 75 -0.72 5.84 3.65
N LEU A 76 -1.22 7.05 3.82
CA LEU A 76 -0.85 8.21 3.01
C LEU A 76 0.37 8.91 3.58
N ASN A 77 1.27 9.36 2.70
CA ASN A 77 2.25 10.36 3.06
C ASN A 77 1.55 11.65 3.49
N SER A 78 2.07 12.34 4.52
CA SER A 78 1.44 13.55 5.06
C SER A 78 1.26 14.66 4.02
N ASN A 79 2.22 14.81 3.10
CA ASN A 79 2.15 15.80 2.02
C ASN A 79 1.08 15.44 0.99
N ALA A 80 0.97 14.15 0.62
CA ALA A 80 -0.09 13.66 -0.25
C ALA A 80 -1.48 13.86 0.37
N GLN A 81 -1.61 13.60 1.67
CA GLN A 81 -2.84 13.84 2.41
C GLN A 81 -3.23 15.33 2.39
N GLY A 82 -2.26 16.24 2.59
CA GLY A 82 -2.47 17.68 2.52
C GLY A 82 -2.90 18.13 1.14
N ALA A 83 -2.25 17.64 0.09
CA ALA A 83 -2.59 17.92 -1.31
C ALA A 83 -4.01 17.43 -1.67
N MET A 84 -4.35 16.19 -1.30
CA MET A 84 -5.68 15.64 -1.55
C MET A 84 -6.79 16.43 -0.84
N ARG A 85 -6.58 16.80 0.42
CA ARG A 85 -7.54 17.64 1.16
C ARG A 85 -7.75 18.99 0.50
N ARG A 86 -6.71 19.60 -0.07
CA ARG A 86 -6.80 20.86 -0.80
C ARG A 86 -7.62 20.68 -2.07
N LEU A 87 -7.29 19.69 -2.91
CA LEU A 87 -8.00 19.40 -4.15
C LEU A 87 -9.50 19.16 -3.91
N LEU A 88 -9.87 18.41 -2.87
CA LEU A 88 -11.26 18.16 -2.51
C LEU A 88 -12.01 19.42 -2.04
N ARG A 89 -11.30 20.38 -1.43
CA ARG A 89 -11.91 21.66 -1.05
C ARG A 89 -12.09 22.60 -2.24
N GLU A 90 -11.13 22.62 -3.15
CA GLU A 90 -11.12 23.49 -4.33
C GLU A 90 -12.07 22.99 -5.42
N ASN A 91 -12.41 21.70 -5.41
CA ASN A 91 -13.24 21.05 -6.41
C ASN A 91 -14.36 20.25 -5.75
N ALA A 92 -15.46 20.93 -5.39
CA ALA A 92 -16.61 20.32 -4.70
C ALA A 92 -17.26 19.16 -5.48
N GLU A 93 -17.09 19.12 -6.81
CA GLU A 93 -17.60 18.06 -7.68
C GLU A 93 -16.61 16.90 -7.90
N LEU A 94 -15.46 16.94 -7.24
CA LEU A 94 -14.45 15.91 -7.38
C LEU A 94 -14.90 14.63 -6.67
N HIS A 95 -15.39 13.67 -7.44
CA HIS A 95 -15.77 12.37 -6.91
C HIS A 95 -14.58 11.39 -6.98
N VAL A 96 -14.07 11.02 -5.82
CA VAL A 96 -13.02 10.00 -5.68
C VAL A 96 -13.66 8.62 -5.80
N SER A 97 -13.89 8.16 -7.02
CA SER A 97 -14.39 6.82 -7.28
C SER A 97 -13.84 6.26 -8.60
N VAL A 98 -13.81 4.95 -8.76
CA VAL A 98 -13.46 4.32 -10.05
C VAL A 98 -14.49 4.59 -11.13
N GLN A 99 -15.72 4.98 -10.77
CA GLN A 99 -16.77 5.33 -11.72
C GLN A 99 -16.56 6.73 -12.33
N HIS A 100 -15.72 7.56 -11.72
CA HIS A 100 -15.37 8.86 -12.28
C HIS A 100 -14.65 8.69 -13.62
N ARG A 101 -15.01 9.50 -14.64
CA ARG A 101 -14.39 9.44 -15.96
C ARG A 101 -12.90 9.77 -15.88
N ARG A 102 -12.06 8.79 -16.18
CA ARG A 102 -10.60 8.90 -16.19
C ARG A 102 -10.10 8.69 -17.62
N PRO A 103 -9.70 9.78 -18.33
CA PRO A 103 -9.35 9.68 -19.75
C PRO A 103 -8.02 8.96 -19.98
N GLN A 104 -7.11 8.98 -19.02
CA GLN A 104 -5.77 8.43 -19.16
C GLN A 104 -5.67 7.03 -18.56
N LEU A 105 -4.93 6.14 -19.24
CA LEU A 105 -4.85 4.74 -18.83
C LEU A 105 -3.91 4.53 -17.65
N LEU A 106 -2.62 4.83 -17.79
CA LEU A 106 -1.58 4.50 -16.81
C LEU A 106 -0.70 5.70 -16.49
N CYS A 107 -0.61 6.10 -15.21
CA CYS A 107 0.38 7.05 -14.71
C CYS A 107 1.65 6.30 -14.28
N CYS A 108 2.79 6.72 -14.84
CA CYS A 108 4.13 6.24 -14.47
C CYS A 108 4.88 7.25 -13.59
N CYS A 109 4.18 8.03 -12.80
CA CYS A 109 4.66 9.18 -12.05
C CYS A 109 5.51 8.76 -10.84
N MET A 110 6.80 8.51 -11.03
CA MET A 110 7.71 8.10 -9.97
C MET A 110 9.17 8.40 -10.27
N LYS A 111 10.00 8.46 -9.20
CA LYS A 111 11.45 8.66 -9.32
C LYS A 111 12.14 7.52 -10.07
N PRO A 112 13.13 7.85 -10.93
CA PRO A 112 13.88 6.87 -11.71
C PRO A 112 14.93 6.15 -10.83
N TRP A 113 14.58 5.00 -10.27
CA TRP A 113 15.55 4.07 -9.66
C TRP A 113 15.92 2.97 -10.64
N LYS A 114 17.11 2.36 -10.51
CA LYS A 114 17.62 1.36 -11.47
C LYS A 114 16.64 0.23 -11.78
N HIS A 115 15.99 -0.35 -10.77
CA HIS A 115 15.00 -1.42 -10.98
C HIS A 115 13.71 -0.90 -11.65
N ARG A 116 13.27 0.32 -11.34
CA ARG A 116 12.12 0.98 -11.96
C ARG A 116 12.35 1.27 -13.43
N LEU A 117 13.54 1.75 -13.79
CA LEU A 117 13.93 1.98 -15.20
C LEU A 117 13.84 0.69 -16.02
N ARG A 118 14.21 -0.46 -15.42
CA ARG A 118 14.11 -1.76 -16.11
C ARG A 118 12.66 -2.12 -16.40
N VAL A 119 11.78 -1.95 -15.42
CA VAL A 119 10.35 -2.18 -15.59
C VAL A 119 9.77 -1.24 -16.65
N VAL A 120 10.06 0.06 -16.58
CA VAL A 120 9.56 1.05 -17.54
C VAL A 120 9.96 0.73 -18.98
N ARG A 121 11.22 0.32 -19.22
CA ARG A 121 11.64 -0.14 -20.55
C ARG A 121 10.85 -1.35 -21.05
N THR A 122 10.44 -2.25 -20.14
CA THR A 122 9.56 -3.38 -20.49
C THR A 122 8.17 -2.88 -20.86
N LEU A 123 7.60 -1.96 -20.10
CA LEU A 123 6.29 -1.38 -20.37
C LEU A 123 6.27 -0.57 -21.68
N GLN A 124 7.33 0.16 -21.97
CA GLN A 124 7.46 0.88 -23.26
C GLN A 124 7.44 -0.09 -24.44
N ARG A 125 8.13 -1.24 -24.34
CA ARG A 125 8.07 -2.30 -25.36
C ARG A 125 6.68 -2.92 -25.49
N ASN A 126 5.90 -2.93 -24.43
CA ASN A 126 4.52 -3.41 -24.40
C ASN A 126 3.50 -2.36 -24.88
N GLY A 127 3.96 -1.19 -25.36
CA GLY A 127 3.11 -0.16 -25.94
C GLY A 127 2.63 0.93 -24.98
N PHE A 128 3.16 1.00 -23.74
CA PHE A 128 2.85 2.10 -22.85
C PHE A 128 3.72 3.33 -23.12
N GLN A 129 3.10 4.51 -23.11
CA GLN A 129 3.82 5.78 -23.02
C GLN A 129 4.14 6.04 -21.55
N CYS A 130 5.28 5.56 -21.11
CA CYS A 130 5.67 5.58 -19.71
C CYS A 130 7.04 6.25 -19.58
N GLU A 131 7.08 7.39 -18.91
CA GLU A 131 8.30 8.12 -18.60
C GLU A 131 8.41 8.32 -17.09
N LEU A 132 9.63 8.14 -16.55
CA LEU A 132 9.90 8.42 -15.17
C LEU A 132 10.34 9.86 -15.01
N ASN A 133 9.61 10.63 -14.26
CA ASN A 133 9.92 12.02 -13.94
C ASN A 133 10.51 12.14 -12.53
N GLU A 134 11.43 13.05 -12.34
CA GLU A 134 12.18 13.16 -11.10
C GLU A 134 11.30 13.49 -9.89
N THR A 135 10.43 14.46 -9.99
CA THR A 135 9.43 14.76 -8.94
C THR A 135 8.39 15.74 -9.45
N HIS A 136 7.12 15.41 -9.27
CA HIS A 136 6.06 16.41 -9.29
C HIS A 136 5.80 16.93 -7.87
N PRO A 137 5.41 18.19 -7.70
CA PRO A 137 4.78 18.64 -6.47
C PRO A 137 3.62 17.71 -6.07
N TRP A 138 3.40 17.54 -4.79
CA TRP A 138 2.38 16.61 -4.30
C TRP A 138 0.97 16.89 -4.84
N GLN A 139 0.63 18.17 -5.07
CA GLN A 139 -0.65 18.53 -5.67
C GLN A 139 -0.77 18.00 -7.09
N GLU A 140 0.23 18.25 -7.94
CA GLU A 140 0.27 17.73 -9.31
C GLU A 140 0.24 16.21 -9.35
N THR A 141 0.97 15.56 -8.44
CA THR A 141 0.95 14.09 -8.33
C THR A 141 -0.47 13.57 -8.04
N MET A 142 -1.19 14.19 -7.13
CA MET A 142 -2.56 13.79 -6.81
C MET A 142 -3.51 14.09 -7.98
N GLU A 143 -3.34 15.21 -8.69
CA GLU A 143 -4.12 15.51 -9.90
C GLU A 143 -3.87 14.49 -11.01
N LEU A 144 -2.61 14.05 -11.19
CA LEU A 144 -2.29 12.98 -12.13
C LEU A 144 -3.01 11.68 -11.75
N TYR A 145 -3.02 11.30 -10.47
CA TYR A 145 -3.72 10.10 -10.02
C TYR A 145 -5.23 10.21 -10.23
N LEU A 146 -5.83 11.39 -10.05
CA LEU A 146 -7.25 11.62 -10.32
C LEU A 146 -7.62 11.49 -11.81
N ARG A 147 -6.69 11.75 -12.73
CA ARG A 147 -6.92 11.69 -14.18
C ARG A 147 -6.66 10.31 -14.79
N HIS A 148 -5.90 9.45 -14.11
CA HIS A 148 -5.52 8.14 -14.62
C HIS A 148 -6.38 7.02 -13.99
N ARG A 149 -6.68 5.99 -14.79
CA ARG A 149 -7.35 4.79 -14.29
C ARG A 149 -6.41 3.97 -13.41
N PHE A 150 -5.15 3.85 -13.82
CA PHE A 150 -4.13 3.07 -13.15
C PHE A 150 -2.93 3.93 -12.77
N VAL A 151 -2.30 3.56 -11.67
CA VAL A 151 -1.04 4.16 -11.21
C VAL A 151 -0.01 3.05 -11.04
N LEU A 152 1.11 3.17 -11.73
CA LEU A 152 2.22 2.23 -11.60
C LEU A 152 2.88 2.40 -10.23
N ALA A 153 2.83 1.36 -9.39
CA ALA A 153 3.36 1.36 -8.04
C ALA A 153 4.46 0.30 -7.88
N ILE A 154 5.59 0.52 -8.57
CA ILE A 154 6.78 -0.32 -8.39
C ILE A 154 7.37 -0.02 -7.02
N TRP A 155 7.61 -1.08 -6.25
CA TRP A 155 8.10 -1.00 -4.88
C TRP A 155 9.35 -0.12 -4.70
N GLY A 156 9.49 0.44 -3.49
CA GLY A 156 10.61 1.27 -3.09
C GLY A 156 11.47 0.56 -2.05
N ASN A 157 11.48 1.08 -0.83
CA ASN A 157 12.18 0.46 0.30
C ASN A 157 11.46 -0.79 0.81
N GLY A 158 10.14 -0.83 0.67
CA GLY A 158 9.29 -1.98 0.99
C GLY A 158 8.28 -2.26 -0.11
N HIS A 159 7.65 -3.42 -0.06
CA HIS A 159 6.66 -3.84 -1.05
C HIS A 159 5.32 -3.11 -0.86
N ASN A 160 4.98 -2.71 0.35
CA ASN A 160 3.85 -1.86 0.68
C ASN A 160 4.33 -0.40 0.66
N ASP A 161 4.14 0.26 -0.48
CA ASP A 161 4.60 1.61 -0.77
C ASP A 161 3.45 2.62 -0.54
N PHE A 162 3.76 3.84 -0.11
CA PHE A 162 2.80 4.94 0.03
C PHE A 162 1.97 5.15 -1.24
N ARG A 163 2.58 5.01 -2.41
CA ARG A 163 1.93 5.23 -3.71
C ARG A 163 0.71 4.33 -3.93
N VAL A 164 0.71 3.13 -3.39
CA VAL A 164 -0.46 2.24 -3.44
C VAL A 164 -1.66 2.91 -2.77
N TRP A 165 -1.47 3.42 -1.57
CA TRP A 165 -2.53 4.03 -0.76
C TRP A 165 -2.92 5.41 -1.28
N GLU A 166 -1.97 6.16 -1.81
CA GLU A 166 -2.20 7.44 -2.47
C GLU A 166 -3.05 7.26 -3.73
N ALA A 167 -2.73 6.29 -4.59
CA ALA A 167 -3.52 5.95 -5.76
C ALA A 167 -4.95 5.55 -5.38
N LEU A 168 -5.10 4.62 -4.44
CA LEU A 168 -6.40 4.18 -3.95
C LEU A 168 -7.20 5.34 -3.34
N SER A 169 -6.57 6.25 -2.59
CA SER A 169 -7.25 7.42 -2.03
C SER A 169 -7.73 8.40 -3.09
N ALA A 170 -7.05 8.45 -4.23
CA ALA A 170 -7.48 9.20 -5.40
C ALA A 170 -8.51 8.44 -6.27
N GLY A 171 -8.91 7.22 -5.88
CA GLY A 171 -9.81 6.36 -6.64
C GLY A 171 -9.17 5.76 -7.90
N ALA A 172 -7.85 5.85 -8.06
CA ALA A 172 -7.10 5.16 -9.09
C ALA A 172 -6.72 3.76 -8.63
N VAL A 173 -6.52 2.86 -9.58
CA VAL A 173 -6.16 1.46 -9.34
C VAL A 173 -4.63 1.33 -9.37
N PRO A 174 -3.96 0.99 -8.27
CA PRO A 174 -2.53 0.76 -8.31
C PRO A 174 -2.20 -0.56 -9.02
N VAL A 175 -1.15 -0.53 -9.84
CA VAL A 175 -0.55 -1.71 -10.46
C VAL A 175 0.74 -2.03 -9.71
N VAL A 176 0.77 -3.17 -9.02
CA VAL A 176 1.86 -3.59 -8.15
C VAL A 176 2.47 -4.91 -8.60
N GLN A 177 3.72 -5.15 -8.22
CA GLN A 177 4.26 -6.51 -8.32
C GLN A 177 3.60 -7.42 -7.29
N HIS A 178 3.30 -8.65 -7.68
CA HIS A 178 2.73 -9.65 -6.80
C HIS A 178 3.77 -10.16 -5.81
N PHE A 179 3.43 -10.09 -4.53
CA PHE A 179 4.18 -10.70 -3.43
C PHE A 179 3.20 -11.43 -2.52
N ASP A 180 3.44 -12.71 -2.24
CA ASP A 180 2.52 -13.55 -1.48
C ASP A 180 2.25 -13.01 -0.07
N GLU A 181 3.24 -12.37 0.56
CA GLU A 181 3.13 -11.76 1.87
C GLU A 181 2.17 -10.55 1.94
N GLN A 182 1.74 -10.03 0.78
CA GLN A 182 0.83 -8.89 0.69
C GLN A 182 -0.59 -9.28 0.27
N ASN A 183 -0.85 -10.53 0.00
CA ASN A 183 -2.17 -10.96 -0.48
C ASN A 183 -3.29 -10.51 0.45
N GLN A 184 -3.17 -10.77 1.75
CA GLN A 184 -4.19 -10.37 2.74
C GLN A 184 -4.42 -8.86 2.79
N LEU A 185 -3.35 -8.06 2.54
CA LEU A 185 -3.43 -6.62 2.55
C LEU A 185 -4.30 -6.08 1.41
N PHE A 186 -4.17 -6.66 0.22
CA PHE A 186 -4.80 -6.18 -1.01
C PHE A 186 -6.07 -6.92 -1.42
N ASP A 187 -6.38 -8.05 -0.79
CA ASP A 187 -7.59 -8.81 -1.14
C ASP A 187 -8.86 -7.97 -0.91
N GLY A 188 -9.73 -7.94 -1.91
CA GLY A 188 -10.95 -7.13 -1.92
C GLY A 188 -10.76 -5.64 -2.21
N LEU A 189 -9.51 -5.15 -2.36
CA LEU A 189 -9.21 -3.82 -2.87
C LEU A 189 -9.06 -3.83 -4.41
N PRO A 190 -9.33 -2.71 -5.10
CA PRO A 190 -9.06 -2.57 -6.53
C PRO A 190 -7.56 -2.41 -6.78
N VAL A 191 -6.84 -3.52 -6.83
CA VAL A 191 -5.38 -3.56 -7.03
C VAL A 191 -5.04 -4.58 -8.10
N VAL A 192 -4.34 -4.17 -9.16
CA VAL A 192 -3.81 -5.08 -10.18
C VAL A 192 -2.45 -5.60 -9.72
N ARG A 193 -2.33 -6.92 -9.56
CA ARG A 193 -1.11 -7.59 -9.10
C ARG A 193 -0.47 -8.35 -10.25
N VAL A 194 0.72 -7.97 -10.67
CA VAL A 194 1.45 -8.61 -11.77
C VAL A 194 2.61 -9.45 -11.26
N ARG A 195 2.70 -10.71 -11.68
CA ARG A 195 3.85 -11.58 -11.36
C ARG A 195 5.06 -11.23 -12.23
N ASP A 196 4.80 -10.90 -13.49
CA ASP A 196 5.80 -10.50 -14.47
C ASP A 196 5.33 -9.24 -15.21
N TRP A 197 6.15 -8.20 -15.17
CA TRP A 197 5.88 -6.94 -15.86
C TRP A 197 5.80 -7.07 -17.38
N SER A 198 6.39 -8.11 -17.96
CA SER A 198 6.28 -8.39 -19.40
C SER A 198 4.87 -8.77 -19.83
N ALA A 199 4.05 -9.29 -18.91
CA ALA A 199 2.66 -9.62 -19.16
C ALA A 199 1.73 -8.40 -19.13
N LEU A 200 2.18 -7.27 -18.57
CA LEU A 200 1.36 -6.06 -18.48
C LEU A 200 1.27 -5.38 -19.84
N THR A 201 0.06 -5.30 -20.38
CA THR A 201 -0.25 -4.65 -21.66
C THR A 201 -1.43 -3.68 -21.50
N PRO A 202 -1.60 -2.68 -22.41
CA PRO A 202 -2.79 -1.83 -22.40
C PRO A 202 -4.10 -2.62 -22.46
N ALA A 203 -4.16 -3.67 -23.28
CA ALA A 203 -5.33 -4.54 -23.41
C ALA A 203 -5.64 -5.30 -22.10
N LEU A 204 -4.60 -5.72 -21.35
CA LEU A 204 -4.80 -6.30 -20.03
C LEU A 204 -5.42 -5.28 -19.07
N LEU A 205 -4.89 -4.06 -19.02
CA LEU A 205 -5.42 -3.01 -18.14
C LEU A 205 -6.87 -2.63 -18.48
N GLU A 206 -7.26 -2.62 -19.75
CA GLU A 206 -8.66 -2.37 -20.13
C GLU A 206 -9.59 -3.47 -19.59
N ARG A 207 -9.20 -4.75 -19.67
CA ARG A 207 -9.96 -5.86 -19.08
C ARG A 207 -10.03 -5.78 -17.56
N GLU A 208 -8.90 -5.48 -16.91
CA GLU A 208 -8.85 -5.31 -15.44
C GLU A 208 -9.75 -4.15 -14.98
N TRP A 209 -9.80 -3.07 -15.77
CA TRP A 209 -10.68 -1.95 -15.46
C TRP A 209 -12.16 -2.36 -15.48
N GLN A 210 -12.59 -3.06 -16.51
CA GLN A 210 -13.96 -3.59 -16.60
C GLN A 210 -14.27 -4.54 -15.43
N PHE A 211 -13.37 -5.48 -15.14
CA PHE A 211 -13.52 -6.41 -14.03
C PHE A 211 -13.66 -5.69 -12.68
N ILE A 212 -12.84 -4.67 -12.44
CA ILE A 212 -12.88 -3.87 -11.21
C ILE A 212 -14.20 -3.10 -11.11
N GLN A 213 -14.64 -2.45 -12.19
CA GLN A 213 -15.91 -1.73 -12.20
C GLN A 213 -17.09 -2.65 -11.88
N GLU A 214 -17.15 -3.83 -12.49
CA GLU A 214 -18.15 -4.84 -12.19
C GLU A 214 -18.04 -5.35 -10.75
N GLY A 215 -16.83 -5.57 -10.24
CA GLY A 215 -16.58 -5.99 -8.88
C GLY A 215 -17.09 -4.98 -7.86
N VAL A 216 -16.90 -3.68 -8.13
CA VAL A 216 -17.43 -2.58 -7.30
C VAL A 216 -18.96 -2.57 -7.33
N GLN A 217 -19.57 -2.70 -8.51
CA GLN A 217 -21.03 -2.75 -8.63
C GLN A 217 -21.66 -3.94 -7.88
N ARG A 218 -20.99 -5.08 -7.89
CA ARG A 218 -21.42 -6.30 -7.15
C ARG A 218 -21.05 -6.29 -5.68
N GLY A 219 -20.28 -5.30 -5.21
CA GLY A 219 -19.82 -5.21 -3.82
C GLY A 219 -18.70 -6.19 -3.46
N SER A 220 -18.10 -6.91 -4.42
CA SER A 220 -16.96 -7.82 -4.19
C SER A 220 -15.62 -7.08 -4.11
N ILE A 221 -15.56 -5.84 -4.58
CA ILE A 221 -14.44 -4.91 -4.45
C ILE A 221 -14.90 -3.70 -3.67
N SER A 222 -14.17 -3.33 -2.62
CA SER A 222 -14.56 -2.28 -1.69
C SER A 222 -13.36 -1.49 -1.20
N TRP A 223 -13.59 -0.24 -0.82
CA TRP A 223 -12.58 0.65 -0.24
C TRP A 223 -12.49 0.59 1.29
N THR A 224 -13.23 -0.31 1.96
CA THR A 224 -13.27 -0.37 3.43
C THR A 224 -11.90 -0.50 4.06
N LYS A 225 -10.97 -1.24 3.42
CA LYS A 225 -9.58 -1.40 3.86
C LYS A 225 -8.72 -0.12 3.79
N LEU A 226 -9.19 0.95 3.19
CA LEU A 226 -8.51 2.26 3.26
C LEU A 226 -8.71 2.95 4.61
N PHE A 227 -9.69 2.54 5.38
CA PHE A 227 -10.06 3.21 6.61
C PHE A 227 -9.50 2.51 7.84
N LEU A 228 -8.91 3.28 8.75
CA LEU A 228 -8.38 2.77 10.01
C LEU A 228 -9.37 1.91 10.82
N PRO A 229 -10.69 2.25 10.91
CA PRO A 229 -11.64 1.43 11.65
C PRO A 229 -11.69 -0.03 11.19
N TYR A 230 -11.56 -0.31 9.89
CA TYR A 230 -11.49 -1.68 9.37
C TYR A 230 -10.36 -2.46 10.04
N TRP A 231 -9.14 -1.92 10.02
CA TRP A 231 -7.95 -2.58 10.57
C TRP A 231 -8.02 -2.70 12.09
N PHE A 232 -8.60 -1.71 12.78
CA PHE A 232 -8.83 -1.82 14.21
C PHE A 232 -9.81 -2.95 14.54
N HIS A 233 -10.88 -3.10 13.80
CA HIS A 233 -11.85 -4.18 13.99
C HIS A 233 -11.21 -5.55 13.75
N GLU A 234 -10.61 -5.77 12.59
CA GLU A 234 -9.94 -7.03 12.21
C GLU A 234 -8.83 -7.43 13.20
N HIS A 235 -8.15 -6.46 13.79
CA HIS A 235 -7.05 -6.72 14.72
C HIS A 235 -7.47 -6.81 16.18
N THR A 236 -8.75 -6.61 16.50
CA THR A 236 -9.24 -6.63 17.89
C THR A 236 -10.28 -7.71 18.16
N ALA A 237 -10.86 -8.26 17.12
CA ALA A 237 -11.65 -9.49 17.19
C ALA A 237 -10.71 -10.69 17.27
#